data_244adc79d6c645a5cd9636ff4c61f322
#
_entry.id   244adc79d6c645a5cd9636ff4c61f322
#
_cell.length_a   1.000
_cell.length_b   1.000
_cell.length_c   1.000
_cell.angle_alpha   90.00
_cell.angle_beta   90.00
_cell.angle_gamma   90.00
#
_symmetry.space_group_name_H-M   'P 1'
#
loop_
_entity.id
_entity.type
_entity.pdbx_description
1 polymer ?
#
loop_
_entity_poly.entity_id
_entity_poly.type
_entity_poly.pdbx_seq_one_letter_code
_entity_poly.pdbx_strand_id
1 'polypeptide(L)'
;MNSAVSEAALIGIDWGTSSLRAFLIGPDGEVLEAVSSTRGIMSVEDGNFDAVFHDLIRPWISQKTLPIIASGMITSRNGWVETPYVQVPSGVSDLAAALVSFETSSGINVRFVTGMTTDHNGAPDIMRGEETQIIGATAAGLGDGTYVLPGTHSKWILVENNRIVDYSTYMTGEIYGALRSHTILRTLMEEGSFNEEGFRRGVTSGLAAGINLLHELFHVRTLPLFGKISGDMVADYLSGMLIGVELKAASEAFGKDSAITIIGRGDLADRYELGLELAGLSCRKAPENIVARGHFLIAKSAGILS
;
A
#
# COMPACT_ATOMS: atom_id res chain seq x y z
N MET A 1 2.14 34.96 1.67
CA MET A 1 1.59 33.71 2.23
C MET A 1 0.96 32.97 1.06
N ASN A 2 1.28 31.70 0.88
CA ASN A 2 0.65 30.88 -0.17
C ASN A 2 -0.83 30.69 0.23
N SER A 3 -1.80 30.90 -0.71
CA SER A 3 -3.24 30.78 -0.41
C SER A 3 -3.60 29.42 0.16
N ALA A 4 -3.00 28.34 -0.39
CA ALA A 4 -3.21 26.98 0.09
C ALA A 4 -2.83 26.82 1.59
N VAL A 5 -1.70 27.41 2.02
CA VAL A 5 -1.28 27.32 3.43
C VAL A 5 -2.22 28.10 4.34
N SER A 6 -2.79 29.23 3.90
CA SER A 6 -3.74 29.99 4.71
C SER A 6 -5.04 29.22 4.98
N GLU A 7 -5.50 28.45 4.01
CA GLU A 7 -6.74 27.65 4.07
C GLU A 7 -6.55 26.28 4.73
N ALA A 8 -5.30 25.80 4.82
CA ALA A 8 -5.01 24.46 5.34
C ALA A 8 -5.39 24.29 6.81
N ALA A 9 -5.86 23.09 7.15
CA ALA A 9 -6.20 22.63 8.49
C ALA A 9 -5.24 21.57 9.03
N LEU A 10 -4.53 20.83 8.17
CA LEU A 10 -3.72 19.67 8.55
C LEU A 10 -2.58 19.44 7.56
N ILE A 11 -1.44 18.94 8.05
CA ILE A 11 -0.41 18.28 7.22
C ILE A 11 -0.51 16.79 7.47
N GLY A 12 -0.77 16.01 6.39
CA GLY A 12 -0.74 14.55 6.39
C GLY A 12 0.54 14.04 5.74
N ILE A 13 1.20 13.05 6.35
CA ILE A 13 2.45 12.46 5.84
C ILE A 13 2.28 10.95 5.69
N ASP A 14 2.50 10.45 4.49
CA ASP A 14 2.58 9.03 4.18
C ASP A 14 4.02 8.67 3.84
N TRP A 15 4.70 8.00 4.79
CA TRP A 15 6.13 7.69 4.67
C TRP A 15 6.36 6.18 4.61
N GLY A 16 6.45 5.69 3.39
CA GLY A 16 6.65 4.27 3.09
C GLY A 16 8.12 3.86 3.07
N THR A 17 8.34 2.62 2.66
CA THR A 17 9.68 2.02 2.55
C THR A 17 10.56 2.76 1.54
N SER A 18 10.03 3.08 0.35
CA SER A 18 10.76 3.66 -0.79
C SER A 18 10.28 5.05 -1.20
N SER A 19 9.21 5.56 -0.61
CA SER A 19 8.62 6.84 -0.99
C SER A 19 8.12 7.61 0.23
N LEU A 20 8.08 8.94 0.11
CA LEU A 20 7.58 9.87 1.10
C LEU A 20 6.66 10.85 0.40
N ARG A 21 5.46 11.01 0.92
CA ARG A 21 4.46 11.97 0.42
C ARG A 21 3.96 12.82 1.58
N ALA A 22 3.80 14.11 1.34
CA ALA A 22 3.12 15.00 2.28
C ALA A 22 2.00 15.74 1.57
N PHE A 23 0.93 15.97 2.30
CA PHE A 23 -0.29 16.58 1.82
C PHE A 23 -0.66 17.75 2.72
N LEU A 24 -0.89 18.90 2.11
CA LEU A 24 -1.55 20.02 2.76
C LEU A 24 -3.05 19.84 2.58
N ILE A 25 -3.78 19.69 3.69
CA ILE A 25 -5.17 19.26 3.70
C ILE A 25 -6.03 20.40 4.25
N GLY A 26 -7.09 20.73 3.55
CA GLY A 26 -8.05 21.75 3.92
C GLY A 26 -9.08 21.27 4.96
N PRO A 27 -9.97 22.19 5.41
CA PRO A 27 -10.92 21.93 6.49
C PRO A 27 -12.00 20.88 6.15
N ASP A 28 -12.23 20.61 4.88
CA ASP A 28 -13.18 19.57 4.41
C ASP A 28 -12.49 18.27 4.03
N GLY A 29 -11.16 18.19 4.24
CA GLY A 29 -10.35 17.00 3.94
C GLY A 29 -9.92 16.90 2.47
N GLU A 30 -10.05 17.96 1.70
CA GLU A 30 -9.54 18.09 0.34
C GLU A 30 -8.01 18.33 0.35
N VAL A 31 -7.34 17.82 -0.67
CA VAL A 31 -5.90 18.05 -0.84
C VAL A 31 -5.68 19.39 -1.56
N LEU A 32 -5.12 20.36 -0.85
CA LEU A 32 -4.79 21.69 -1.39
C LEU A 32 -3.44 21.69 -2.12
N GLU A 33 -2.46 20.96 -1.60
CA GLU A 33 -1.13 20.81 -2.18
C GLU A 33 -0.56 19.45 -1.81
N ALA A 34 0.25 18.86 -2.68
CA ALA A 34 0.94 17.60 -2.40
C ALA A 34 2.40 17.69 -2.86
N VAL A 35 3.28 17.15 -2.06
CA VAL A 35 4.70 16.99 -2.41
C VAL A 35 5.09 15.53 -2.23
N SER A 36 6.00 15.06 -3.09
CA SER A 36 6.50 13.68 -3.03
C SER A 36 8.01 13.65 -3.16
N SER A 37 8.61 12.63 -2.57
CA SER A 37 10.04 12.37 -2.61
C SER A 37 10.30 10.87 -2.69
N THR A 38 11.40 10.48 -3.31
CA THR A 38 11.90 9.11 -3.30
C THR A 38 12.64 8.74 -2.01
N ARG A 39 12.68 9.65 -1.03
CA ARG A 39 13.31 9.43 0.29
C ARG A 39 12.40 8.64 1.22
N GLY A 40 12.11 7.36 0.89
CA GLY A 40 11.49 6.42 1.83
C GLY A 40 12.39 6.10 3.02
N ILE A 41 11.88 5.36 4.02
CA ILE A 41 12.64 5.10 5.27
C ILE A 41 13.97 4.40 5.03
N MET A 42 14.09 3.59 3.99
CA MET A 42 15.33 2.86 3.66
C MET A 42 16.44 3.75 3.07
N SER A 43 16.12 4.96 2.64
CA SER A 43 17.07 5.92 2.06
C SER A 43 17.43 7.05 3.02
N VAL A 44 16.97 6.99 4.27
CA VAL A 44 17.31 7.97 5.29
C VAL A 44 18.66 7.59 5.90
N GLU A 45 19.69 8.38 5.61
CA GLU A 45 21.05 8.16 6.10
C GLU A 45 21.13 8.43 7.61
N ASP A 46 21.87 7.59 8.32
CA ASP A 46 22.14 7.69 9.76
C ASP A 46 20.89 7.87 10.65
N GLY A 47 19.71 7.45 10.16
CA GLY A 47 18.45 7.60 10.88
C GLY A 47 18.01 9.05 11.09
N ASN A 48 18.50 10.00 10.26
CA ASN A 48 18.20 11.42 10.38
C ASN A 48 16.82 11.76 9.76
N PHE A 49 15.78 11.11 10.28
CA PHE A 49 14.39 11.35 9.86
C PHE A 49 13.94 12.79 10.09
N ASP A 50 14.39 13.40 11.18
CA ASP A 50 14.02 14.77 11.56
C ASP A 50 14.41 15.78 10.46
N ALA A 51 15.63 15.69 9.92
CA ALA A 51 16.07 16.56 8.83
C ALA A 51 15.26 16.35 7.55
N VAL A 52 14.98 15.08 7.18
CA VAL A 52 14.19 14.77 5.98
C VAL A 52 12.77 15.31 6.12
N PHE A 53 12.16 15.12 7.31
CA PHE A 53 10.85 15.64 7.64
C PHE A 53 10.80 17.17 7.51
N HIS A 54 11.73 17.87 8.16
CA HIS A 54 11.81 19.32 8.11
C HIS A 54 11.99 19.85 6.70
N ASP A 55 12.88 19.24 5.92
CA ASP A 55 13.12 19.66 4.52
C ASP A 55 11.85 19.58 3.68
N LEU A 56 11.06 18.50 3.87
CA LEU A 56 9.86 18.28 3.08
C LEU A 56 8.76 19.29 3.36
N ILE A 57 8.49 19.59 4.64
CA ILE A 57 7.34 20.42 5.04
C ILE A 57 7.70 21.86 5.38
N ARG A 58 8.98 22.24 5.35
CA ARG A 58 9.46 23.59 5.63
C ARG A 58 8.69 24.70 4.90
N PRO A 59 8.35 24.55 3.61
CA PRO A 59 7.59 25.59 2.89
C PRO A 59 6.24 25.90 3.53
N TRP A 60 5.64 24.95 4.24
CA TRP A 60 4.34 25.09 4.88
C TRP A 60 4.46 25.58 6.32
N ILE A 61 5.28 24.91 7.13
CA ILE A 61 5.40 25.22 8.58
C ILE A 61 6.04 26.59 8.86
N SER A 62 6.82 27.13 7.92
CA SER A 62 7.38 28.48 8.02
C SER A 62 6.31 29.58 7.90
N GLN A 63 5.13 29.27 7.41
CA GLN A 63 4.04 30.22 7.15
C GLN A 63 2.90 30.10 8.15
N LYS A 64 2.60 28.89 8.64
CA LYS A 64 1.50 28.61 9.56
C LYS A 64 1.81 27.41 10.43
N THR A 65 1.50 27.48 11.71
CA THR A 65 1.51 26.31 12.59
C THR A 65 0.27 25.47 12.32
N LEU A 66 0.47 24.23 11.86
CA LEU A 66 -0.59 23.28 11.55
C LEU A 66 -0.39 21.99 12.35
N PRO A 67 -1.48 21.30 12.73
CA PRO A 67 -1.37 19.92 13.20
C PRO A 67 -0.70 19.04 12.14
N ILE A 68 0.06 18.02 12.59
CA ILE A 68 0.76 17.10 11.72
C ILE A 68 0.42 15.67 12.13
N ILE A 69 0.01 14.87 11.15
CA ILE A 69 -0.24 13.43 11.32
C ILE A 69 0.60 12.65 10.29
N ALA A 70 1.17 11.53 10.71
CA ALA A 70 2.00 10.70 9.85
C ALA A 70 1.63 9.23 9.99
N SER A 71 1.64 8.50 8.86
CA SER A 71 1.40 7.06 8.78
C SER A 71 2.43 6.35 7.90
N GLY A 72 2.39 5.04 7.87
CA GLY A 72 3.26 4.20 7.03
C GLY A 72 4.46 3.64 7.77
N MET A 73 5.43 3.16 7.02
CA MET A 73 6.62 2.49 7.56
C MET A 73 7.46 3.36 8.49
N ILE A 74 7.24 4.66 8.50
CA ILE A 74 7.88 5.59 9.45
C ILE A 74 7.58 5.23 10.92
N THR A 75 6.47 4.54 11.16
CA THR A 75 6.04 4.09 12.50
C THR A 75 6.42 2.64 12.81
N SER A 76 7.24 2.03 11.96
CA SER A 76 7.77 0.68 12.17
C SER A 76 9.04 0.69 13.01
N ARG A 77 9.50 -0.51 13.39
CA ARG A 77 10.76 -0.71 14.12
C ARG A 77 11.99 -0.11 13.42
N ASN A 78 11.97 -0.09 12.08
CA ASN A 78 13.03 0.50 11.26
C ASN A 78 12.73 1.95 10.86
N GLY A 79 11.64 2.52 11.35
CA GLY A 79 11.23 3.89 11.11
C GLY A 79 11.73 4.87 12.16
N TRP A 80 11.11 6.04 12.22
CA TRP A 80 11.46 7.10 13.18
C TRP A 80 10.96 6.83 14.60
N VAL A 81 9.71 6.35 14.72
CA VAL A 81 9.07 6.07 16.01
C VAL A 81 8.33 4.73 15.95
N GLU A 82 8.81 3.73 16.65
CA GLU A 82 8.09 2.46 16.72
C GLU A 82 6.78 2.64 17.51
N THR A 83 5.66 2.33 16.86
CA THR A 83 4.32 2.39 17.47
C THR A 83 3.75 0.98 17.66
N PRO A 84 2.84 0.78 18.62
CA PRO A 84 2.14 -0.50 18.78
C PRO A 84 1.21 -0.78 17.59
N TYR A 85 0.51 -1.92 17.63
CA TYR A 85 -0.52 -2.30 16.67
C TYR A 85 -1.90 -2.30 17.35
N VAL A 86 -2.92 -1.87 16.61
CA VAL A 86 -4.31 -2.01 17.00
C VAL A 86 -4.85 -3.35 16.45
N GLN A 87 -5.49 -4.13 17.32
CA GLN A 87 -6.09 -5.41 16.91
C GLN A 87 -7.38 -5.16 16.12
N VAL A 88 -7.57 -5.89 15.02
CA VAL A 88 -8.86 -5.92 14.31
C VAL A 88 -9.90 -6.75 15.10
N PRO A 89 -11.22 -6.46 14.99
CA PRO A 89 -11.88 -5.45 14.15
C PRO A 89 -11.68 -4.03 14.65
N SER A 90 -11.22 -3.12 13.80
CA SER A 90 -10.95 -1.75 14.18
C SER A 90 -11.24 -0.76 13.05
N GLY A 91 -11.56 0.48 13.42
CA GLY A 91 -11.90 1.56 12.50
C GLY A 91 -11.26 2.89 12.89
N VAL A 92 -11.81 3.99 12.38
CA VAL A 92 -11.25 5.34 12.54
C VAL A 92 -11.10 5.75 14.00
N SER A 93 -12.09 5.45 14.86
CA SER A 93 -12.06 5.82 16.27
C SER A 93 -10.98 5.08 17.07
N ASP A 94 -10.72 3.82 16.70
CA ASP A 94 -9.70 3.01 17.37
C ASP A 94 -8.30 3.52 17.02
N LEU A 95 -8.06 3.85 15.74
CA LEU A 95 -6.81 4.48 15.31
C LEU A 95 -6.61 5.86 15.93
N ALA A 96 -7.68 6.67 16.01
CA ALA A 96 -7.64 7.99 16.63
C ALA A 96 -7.26 7.92 18.11
N ALA A 97 -7.80 6.95 18.84
CA ALA A 97 -7.49 6.72 20.25
C ALA A 97 -6.07 6.18 20.48
N ALA A 98 -5.50 5.50 19.48
CA ALA A 98 -4.18 4.88 19.53
C ALA A 98 -3.04 5.75 18.98
N LEU A 99 -3.31 7.01 18.59
CA LEU A 99 -2.28 7.91 18.07
C LEU A 99 -1.14 8.09 19.08
N VAL A 100 0.09 8.00 18.59
CA VAL A 100 1.30 8.25 19.37
C VAL A 100 1.81 9.67 19.11
N SER A 101 1.98 10.45 20.18
CA SER A 101 2.56 11.80 20.09
C SER A 101 4.08 11.73 20.14
N PHE A 102 4.72 12.50 19.30
CA PHE A 102 6.17 12.65 19.28
C PHE A 102 6.54 14.11 19.05
N GLU A 103 7.50 14.60 19.82
CA GLU A 103 8.05 15.95 19.64
C GLU A 103 9.39 15.87 18.94
N THR A 104 9.52 16.56 17.81
CA THR A 104 10.77 16.63 17.04
C THR A 104 11.84 17.43 17.79
N SER A 105 13.08 17.37 17.33
CA SER A 105 14.18 18.15 17.90
C SER A 105 13.96 19.68 17.89
N SER A 106 13.10 20.13 16.99
CA SER A 106 12.70 21.55 16.86
C SER A 106 11.41 21.92 17.58
N GLY A 107 10.85 21.02 18.41
CA GLY A 107 9.64 21.27 19.19
C GLY A 107 8.33 21.14 18.41
N ILE A 108 8.34 20.53 17.22
CA ILE A 108 7.13 20.26 16.45
C ILE A 108 6.50 18.97 16.93
N ASN A 109 5.19 19.01 17.26
CA ASN A 109 4.46 17.83 17.65
C ASN A 109 3.89 17.11 16.41
N VAL A 110 4.23 15.82 16.26
CA VAL A 110 3.72 14.93 15.23
C VAL A 110 2.87 13.84 15.86
N ARG A 111 1.72 13.55 15.28
CA ARG A 111 0.85 12.43 15.66
C ARG A 111 1.09 11.27 14.71
N PHE A 112 1.56 10.15 15.23
CA PHE A 112 1.82 8.94 14.44
C PHE A 112 0.64 7.99 14.52
N VAL A 113 0.14 7.58 13.35
CA VAL A 113 -0.87 6.52 13.22
C VAL A 113 -0.22 5.17 13.46
N THR A 114 -0.83 4.36 14.29
CA THR A 114 -0.36 2.99 14.56
C THR A 114 -0.76 2.06 13.43
N GLY A 115 0.02 0.96 13.23
CA GLY A 115 -0.41 -0.13 12.36
C GLY A 115 -1.56 -0.95 12.97
N MET A 116 -2.05 -1.92 12.19
CA MET A 116 -3.03 -2.92 12.66
C MET A 116 -2.46 -4.33 12.63
N THR A 117 -3.02 -5.20 13.46
CA THR A 117 -2.68 -6.63 13.50
C THR A 117 -3.94 -7.49 13.52
N THR A 118 -3.85 -8.66 12.90
CA THR A 118 -4.82 -9.76 13.00
C THR A 118 -4.09 -11.04 13.41
N ASP A 119 -4.82 -12.09 13.76
CA ASP A 119 -4.25 -13.39 14.10
C ASP A 119 -4.99 -14.49 13.34
N HIS A 120 -4.24 -15.30 12.61
CA HIS A 120 -4.73 -16.45 11.86
C HIS A 120 -4.28 -17.73 12.55
N ASN A 121 -5.03 -18.15 13.58
CA ASN A 121 -4.77 -19.38 14.35
C ASN A 121 -3.39 -19.41 15.02
N GLY A 122 -2.98 -18.30 15.63
CA GLY A 122 -1.70 -18.15 16.30
C GLY A 122 -0.56 -17.66 15.39
N ALA A 123 -0.87 -17.32 14.14
CA ALA A 123 0.07 -16.68 13.22
C ALA A 123 -0.37 -15.21 13.02
N PRO A 124 0.33 -14.24 13.64
CA PRO A 124 -0.01 -12.84 13.49
C PRO A 124 0.30 -12.33 12.09
N ASP A 125 -0.59 -11.50 11.55
CA ASP A 125 -0.36 -10.68 10.37
C ASP A 125 -0.36 -9.20 10.75
N ILE A 126 0.38 -8.36 10.02
CA ILE A 126 0.53 -6.94 10.32
C ILE A 126 0.42 -6.09 9.06
N MET A 127 -0.14 -4.89 9.21
CA MET A 127 -0.07 -3.84 8.20
C MET A 127 0.28 -2.50 8.84
N ARG A 128 0.86 -1.60 8.04
CA ARG A 128 1.30 -0.31 8.53
C ARG A 128 1.35 0.73 7.41
N GLY A 129 0.30 1.58 7.40
CA GLY A 129 0.03 2.59 6.38
C GLY A 129 -1.23 2.29 5.57
N GLU A 130 -1.49 1.01 5.29
CA GLU A 130 -2.65 0.56 4.53
C GLU A 130 -3.96 0.83 5.27
N GLU A 131 -3.99 0.70 6.60
CA GLU A 131 -5.14 1.03 7.44
C GLU A 131 -5.62 2.48 7.21
N THR A 132 -4.69 3.42 7.07
CA THR A 132 -5.01 4.83 6.81
C THR A 132 -5.65 5.01 5.43
N GLN A 133 -5.19 4.26 4.44
CA GLN A 133 -5.77 4.28 3.09
C GLN A 133 -7.19 3.70 3.08
N ILE A 134 -7.44 2.62 3.83
CA ILE A 134 -8.77 2.01 3.96
C ILE A 134 -9.75 2.98 4.63
N ILE A 135 -9.36 3.64 5.74
CA ILE A 135 -10.19 4.67 6.37
C ILE A 135 -10.58 5.77 5.38
N GLY A 136 -9.62 6.21 4.56
CA GLY A 136 -9.90 7.20 3.52
C GLY A 136 -10.87 6.68 2.46
N ALA A 137 -10.71 5.43 2.04
CA ALA A 137 -11.51 4.80 1.00
C ALA A 137 -12.97 4.59 1.43
N THR A 138 -13.21 4.11 2.63
CA THR A 138 -14.57 3.92 3.16
C THR A 138 -15.33 5.25 3.23
N ALA A 139 -14.66 6.31 3.65
CA ALA A 139 -15.25 7.65 3.71
C ALA A 139 -15.40 8.35 2.34
N ALA A 140 -14.71 7.88 1.31
CA ALA A 140 -14.92 8.32 -0.07
C ALA A 140 -16.13 7.63 -0.73
N GLY A 141 -16.93 6.88 0.02
CA GLY A 141 -18.13 6.20 -0.45
C GLY A 141 -17.87 4.85 -1.12
N LEU A 142 -16.66 4.28 -0.96
CA LEU A 142 -16.37 2.94 -1.46
C LEU A 142 -16.95 1.85 -0.55
N GLY A 143 -17.23 2.19 0.73
CA GLY A 143 -18.04 1.39 1.65
C GLY A 143 -17.41 0.07 2.07
N ASP A 144 -18.27 -0.84 2.52
CA ASP A 144 -17.89 -2.19 2.92
C ASP A 144 -17.52 -3.06 1.69
N GLY A 145 -16.71 -4.09 1.90
CA GLY A 145 -16.28 -5.02 0.87
C GLY A 145 -14.81 -5.38 0.96
N THR A 146 -14.32 -6.02 -0.09
CA THR A 146 -12.93 -6.47 -0.19
C THR A 146 -12.07 -5.41 -0.89
N TYR A 147 -10.92 -5.13 -0.30
CA TYR A 147 -9.93 -4.22 -0.84
C TYR A 147 -8.63 -4.97 -1.11
N VAL A 148 -7.94 -4.61 -2.20
CA VAL A 148 -6.58 -5.06 -2.46
C VAL A 148 -5.64 -3.86 -2.60
N LEU A 149 -4.52 -3.92 -1.90
CA LEU A 149 -3.46 -2.92 -1.97
C LEU A 149 -2.19 -3.58 -2.51
N PRO A 150 -1.99 -3.55 -3.84
CA PRO A 150 -0.81 -4.10 -4.47
C PRO A 150 0.48 -3.43 -4.02
N GLY A 151 1.52 -4.22 -3.75
CA GLY A 151 2.81 -3.70 -3.32
C GLY A 151 3.86 -4.79 -3.22
N THR A 152 4.98 -4.48 -2.56
CA THR A 152 6.00 -5.47 -2.19
C THR A 152 5.37 -6.59 -1.37
N HIS A 153 4.52 -6.22 -0.40
CA HIS A 153 3.64 -7.08 0.39
C HIS A 153 2.21 -6.64 0.12
N SER A 154 1.54 -7.34 -0.76
CA SER A 154 0.16 -7.08 -1.14
C SER A 154 -0.79 -7.36 0.02
N LYS A 155 -1.77 -6.50 0.26
CA LYS A 155 -2.77 -6.67 1.31
C LYS A 155 -4.14 -6.92 0.72
N TRP A 156 -4.82 -7.95 1.21
CA TRP A 156 -6.24 -8.19 0.97
C TRP A 156 -6.98 -7.95 2.26
N ILE A 157 -7.93 -7.01 2.26
CA ILE A 157 -8.54 -6.47 3.47
C ILE A 157 -10.05 -6.55 3.35
N LEU A 158 -10.70 -7.12 4.36
CA LEU A 158 -12.15 -7.15 4.48
C LEU A 158 -12.63 -6.00 5.37
N VAL A 159 -13.56 -5.23 4.85
CA VAL A 159 -14.21 -4.12 5.57
C VAL A 159 -15.69 -4.41 5.74
N GLU A 160 -16.19 -4.31 6.97
CA GLU A 160 -17.59 -4.42 7.33
C GLU A 160 -17.96 -3.33 8.35
N ASN A 161 -19.08 -2.67 8.13
CA ASN A 161 -19.56 -1.58 8.98
C ASN A 161 -18.50 -0.46 9.16
N ASN A 162 -17.78 -0.13 8.09
CA ASN A 162 -16.65 0.82 8.07
C ASN A 162 -15.51 0.46 9.05
N ARG A 163 -15.34 -0.81 9.38
CA ARG A 163 -14.25 -1.34 10.19
C ARG A 163 -13.47 -2.38 9.40
N ILE A 164 -12.17 -2.39 9.54
CA ILE A 164 -11.32 -3.48 9.05
C ILE A 164 -11.56 -4.66 9.98
N VAL A 165 -12.10 -5.75 9.45
CA VAL A 165 -12.45 -6.94 10.26
C VAL A 165 -11.44 -8.05 10.13
N ASP A 166 -10.80 -8.17 8.97
CA ASP A 166 -9.73 -9.14 8.72
C ASP A 166 -8.87 -8.72 7.52
N TYR A 167 -7.68 -9.29 7.40
CA TYR A 167 -6.82 -9.11 6.23
C TYR A 167 -5.75 -10.20 6.14
N SER A 168 -5.20 -10.36 4.94
CA SER A 168 -4.06 -11.25 4.68
C SER A 168 -2.99 -10.55 3.85
N THR A 169 -1.74 -10.82 4.19
CA THR A 169 -0.56 -10.30 3.48
C THR A 169 0.01 -11.36 2.55
N TYR A 170 0.27 -10.95 1.30
CA TYR A 170 0.91 -11.79 0.28
C TYR A 170 2.26 -11.17 -0.11
N MET A 171 3.33 -11.94 -0.11
CA MET A 171 4.69 -11.48 -0.44
C MET A 171 4.94 -11.41 -1.95
N THR A 172 3.92 -11.19 -2.73
CA THR A 172 3.94 -11.33 -4.21
C THR A 172 4.98 -10.44 -4.87
N GLY A 173 5.05 -9.16 -4.49
CA GLY A 173 6.03 -8.24 -5.06
C GLY A 173 7.46 -8.54 -4.62
N GLU A 174 7.69 -8.94 -3.38
CA GLU A 174 9.02 -9.30 -2.88
C GLU A 174 9.52 -10.59 -3.53
N ILE A 175 8.67 -11.62 -3.63
CA ILE A 175 9.01 -12.87 -4.30
C ILE A 175 9.31 -12.61 -5.78
N TYR A 176 8.52 -11.80 -6.47
CA TYR A 176 8.80 -11.39 -7.85
C TYR A 176 10.19 -10.75 -7.98
N GLY A 177 10.50 -9.80 -7.13
CA GLY A 177 11.80 -9.11 -7.12
C GLY A 177 12.97 -10.07 -6.90
N ALA A 178 12.83 -10.97 -5.92
CA ALA A 178 13.84 -11.97 -5.59
C ALA A 178 14.06 -12.96 -6.74
N LEU A 179 12.98 -13.49 -7.31
CA LEU A 179 13.05 -14.45 -8.42
C LEU A 179 13.63 -13.81 -9.69
N ARG A 180 13.23 -12.59 -10.00
CA ARG A 180 13.73 -11.84 -11.16
C ARG A 180 15.21 -11.49 -11.03
N SER A 181 15.70 -11.20 -9.84
CA SER A 181 17.05 -10.65 -9.65
C SER A 181 18.09 -11.69 -9.23
N HIS A 182 17.69 -12.73 -8.47
CA HIS A 182 18.63 -13.57 -7.74
C HIS A 182 18.51 -15.08 -8.06
N THR A 183 17.72 -15.46 -9.07
CA THR A 183 17.55 -16.88 -9.43
C THR A 183 17.94 -17.18 -10.87
N ILE A 184 17.97 -18.49 -11.21
CA ILE A 184 18.20 -18.97 -12.57
C ILE A 184 17.14 -18.47 -13.57
N LEU A 185 15.97 -18.02 -13.09
CA LEU A 185 14.89 -17.57 -13.95
C LEU A 185 15.26 -16.29 -14.72
N ARG A 186 16.16 -15.47 -14.14
CA ARG A 186 16.66 -14.24 -14.76
C ARG A 186 17.34 -14.46 -16.11
N THR A 187 17.99 -15.61 -16.31
CA THR A 187 18.95 -15.82 -17.42
C THR A 187 18.36 -15.70 -18.81
N LEU A 188 17.05 -15.82 -18.95
CA LEU A 188 16.32 -15.74 -20.22
C LEU A 188 15.33 -14.58 -20.28
N MET A 189 15.37 -13.69 -19.29
CA MET A 189 14.57 -12.47 -19.29
C MET A 189 15.29 -11.40 -20.11
N GLU A 190 14.60 -10.83 -21.07
CA GLU A 190 15.04 -9.67 -21.82
C GLU A 190 14.39 -8.41 -21.26
N GLU A 191 15.12 -7.29 -21.27
CA GLU A 191 14.57 -5.99 -20.88
C GLU A 191 13.61 -5.50 -21.98
N GLY A 192 12.45 -5.00 -21.56
CA GLY A 192 11.42 -4.51 -22.48
C GLY A 192 10.32 -3.72 -21.79
N SER A 193 9.39 -3.22 -22.59
CA SER A 193 8.11 -2.69 -22.11
C SER A 193 7.21 -3.83 -21.65
N PHE A 194 6.14 -3.47 -20.91
CA PHE A 194 5.13 -4.43 -20.45
C PHE A 194 4.60 -5.28 -21.61
N ASN A 195 4.72 -6.59 -21.48
CA ASN A 195 4.20 -7.57 -22.44
C ASN A 195 2.91 -8.19 -21.90
N GLU A 196 1.77 -7.66 -22.38
CA GLU A 196 0.45 -8.07 -21.92
C GLU A 196 0.16 -9.54 -22.18
N GLU A 197 0.58 -10.08 -23.32
CA GLU A 197 0.38 -11.51 -23.64
C GLU A 197 1.15 -12.41 -22.67
N GLY A 198 2.40 -12.07 -22.36
CA GLY A 198 3.19 -12.75 -21.35
C GLY A 198 2.49 -12.73 -19.98
N PHE A 199 2.00 -11.58 -19.57
CA PHE A 199 1.29 -11.39 -18.33
C PHE A 199 -0.01 -12.23 -18.27
N ARG A 200 -0.86 -12.16 -19.28
CA ARG A 200 -2.12 -12.94 -19.38
C ARG A 200 -1.87 -14.44 -19.27
N ARG A 201 -0.88 -14.95 -19.98
CA ARG A 201 -0.47 -16.36 -19.91
C ARG A 201 0.03 -16.74 -18.50
N GLY A 202 0.79 -15.84 -17.88
CA GLY A 202 1.23 -15.99 -16.49
C GLY A 202 0.06 -16.09 -15.52
N VAL A 203 -0.89 -15.14 -15.56
CA VAL A 203 -2.09 -15.14 -14.71
C VAL A 203 -2.87 -16.45 -14.85
N THR A 204 -3.09 -16.89 -16.09
CA THR A 204 -3.80 -18.17 -16.36
C THR A 204 -3.07 -19.36 -15.73
N SER A 205 -1.74 -19.42 -15.86
CA SER A 205 -0.93 -20.45 -15.22
C SER A 205 -1.02 -20.38 -13.69
N GLY A 206 -0.95 -19.17 -13.12
CA GLY A 206 -1.04 -18.94 -11.67
C GLY A 206 -2.39 -19.36 -11.08
N LEU A 207 -3.49 -18.99 -11.74
CA LEU A 207 -4.84 -19.41 -11.34
C LEU A 207 -5.01 -20.94 -11.34
N ALA A 208 -4.31 -21.65 -12.22
CA ALA A 208 -4.31 -23.10 -12.29
C ALA A 208 -3.32 -23.77 -11.32
N ALA A 209 -2.23 -23.11 -10.95
CA ALA A 209 -1.10 -23.70 -10.23
C ALA A 209 -1.48 -24.22 -8.81
N GLY A 210 -2.19 -23.40 -8.02
CA GLY A 210 -2.53 -23.76 -6.65
C GLY A 210 -1.30 -24.16 -5.84
N ILE A 211 -1.35 -25.32 -5.19
CA ILE A 211 -0.25 -25.88 -4.36
C ILE A 211 0.99 -26.29 -5.18
N ASN A 212 0.90 -26.36 -6.50
CA ASN A 212 1.98 -26.78 -7.38
C ASN A 212 2.89 -25.60 -7.81
N LEU A 213 2.76 -24.41 -7.19
CA LEU A 213 3.51 -23.21 -7.58
C LEU A 213 5.00 -23.46 -7.75
N LEU A 214 5.65 -24.21 -6.88
CA LEU A 214 7.10 -24.47 -6.98
C LEU A 214 7.48 -25.24 -8.25
N HIS A 215 6.62 -26.13 -8.74
CA HIS A 215 6.80 -26.81 -10.00
C HIS A 215 6.54 -25.87 -11.19
N GLU A 216 5.45 -25.12 -11.15
CA GLU A 216 5.06 -24.20 -12.21
C GLU A 216 6.08 -23.05 -12.40
N LEU A 217 6.72 -22.59 -11.33
CA LEU A 217 7.80 -21.61 -11.40
C LEU A 217 8.96 -22.06 -12.31
N PHE A 218 9.23 -23.37 -12.42
CA PHE A 218 10.27 -23.85 -13.31
C PHE A 218 9.92 -23.69 -14.78
N HIS A 219 8.63 -23.56 -15.11
CA HIS A 219 8.18 -23.30 -16.49
C HIS A 219 8.57 -21.89 -16.98
N VAL A 220 8.79 -20.93 -16.07
CA VAL A 220 9.35 -19.61 -16.40
C VAL A 220 10.70 -19.75 -17.10
N ARG A 221 11.47 -20.80 -16.78
CA ARG A 221 12.74 -21.10 -17.44
C ARG A 221 12.56 -21.98 -18.68
N THR A 222 11.71 -23.00 -18.62
CA THR A 222 11.64 -24.01 -19.70
C THR A 222 10.86 -23.50 -20.92
N LEU A 223 9.83 -22.69 -20.74
CA LEU A 223 9.06 -22.14 -21.86
C LEU A 223 9.92 -21.34 -22.86
N PRO A 224 10.78 -20.40 -22.44
CA PRO A 224 11.65 -19.71 -23.39
C PRO A 224 12.75 -20.59 -23.94
N LEU A 225 13.29 -21.56 -23.19
CA LEU A 225 14.27 -22.52 -23.69
C LEU A 225 13.75 -23.35 -24.87
N PHE A 226 12.47 -23.65 -24.87
CA PHE A 226 11.81 -24.42 -25.95
C PHE A 226 11.07 -23.53 -26.94
N GLY A 227 11.32 -22.22 -26.93
CA GLY A 227 10.71 -21.25 -27.86
C GLY A 227 9.20 -21.13 -27.75
N LYS A 228 8.62 -21.46 -26.58
CA LYS A 228 7.17 -21.36 -26.32
C LYS A 228 6.73 -19.95 -25.94
N ILE A 229 7.64 -19.14 -25.42
CA ILE A 229 7.53 -17.70 -25.19
C ILE A 229 8.86 -17.04 -25.57
N SER A 230 8.83 -15.77 -25.94
CA SER A 230 10.04 -14.96 -26.19
C SER A 230 10.62 -14.38 -24.89
N GLY A 231 11.89 -13.94 -24.92
CA GLY A 231 12.60 -13.42 -23.75
C GLY A 231 11.95 -12.20 -23.10
N ASP A 232 11.36 -11.33 -23.94
CA ASP A 232 10.61 -10.14 -23.51
C ASP A 232 9.29 -10.46 -22.76
N MET A 233 8.73 -11.65 -22.93
CA MET A 233 7.53 -12.12 -22.24
C MET A 233 7.84 -12.65 -20.83
N VAL A 234 9.06 -13.10 -20.55
CA VAL A 234 9.37 -13.95 -19.38
C VAL A 234 9.13 -13.22 -18.07
N ALA A 235 9.52 -11.95 -17.96
CA ALA A 235 9.35 -11.16 -16.75
C ALA A 235 7.87 -10.94 -16.43
N ASP A 236 7.04 -10.64 -17.44
CA ASP A 236 5.61 -10.41 -17.25
C ASP A 236 4.85 -11.73 -17.05
N TYR A 237 5.30 -12.83 -17.68
CA TYR A 237 4.78 -14.17 -17.38
C TYR A 237 4.99 -14.55 -15.91
N LEU A 238 6.19 -14.32 -15.35
CA LEU A 238 6.46 -14.53 -13.92
C LEU A 238 5.57 -13.64 -13.04
N SER A 239 5.46 -12.36 -13.37
CA SER A 239 4.59 -11.41 -12.64
C SER A 239 3.15 -11.88 -12.64
N GLY A 240 2.62 -12.22 -13.81
CA GLY A 240 1.26 -12.72 -13.95
C GLY A 240 1.02 -14.02 -13.18
N MET A 241 1.97 -14.97 -13.21
CA MET A 241 1.85 -16.23 -12.48
C MET A 241 1.73 -15.99 -10.96
N LEU A 242 2.58 -15.15 -10.39
CA LEU A 242 2.54 -14.87 -8.96
C LEU A 242 1.26 -14.14 -8.55
N ILE A 243 0.84 -13.14 -9.34
CA ILE A 243 -0.44 -12.45 -9.13
C ILE A 243 -1.61 -13.45 -9.27
N GLY A 244 -1.62 -14.32 -10.27
CA GLY A 244 -2.67 -15.31 -10.45
C GLY A 244 -2.82 -16.27 -9.26
N VAL A 245 -1.71 -16.70 -8.66
CA VAL A 245 -1.72 -17.52 -7.43
C VAL A 245 -2.31 -16.73 -6.24
N GLU A 246 -1.90 -15.47 -6.07
CA GLU A 246 -2.45 -14.59 -5.04
C GLU A 246 -3.95 -14.39 -5.22
N LEU A 247 -4.40 -14.03 -6.44
CA LEU A 247 -5.81 -13.81 -6.74
C LEU A 247 -6.67 -15.02 -6.42
N LYS A 248 -6.19 -16.22 -6.75
CA LYS A 248 -6.88 -17.47 -6.43
C LYS A 248 -7.03 -17.64 -4.92
N ALA A 249 -5.92 -17.59 -4.19
CA ALA A 249 -5.91 -17.79 -2.75
C ALA A 249 -6.76 -16.73 -2.03
N ALA A 250 -6.61 -15.46 -2.41
CA ALA A 250 -7.36 -14.36 -1.81
C ALA A 250 -8.86 -14.43 -2.11
N SER A 251 -9.26 -14.79 -3.34
CA SER A 251 -10.68 -14.95 -3.67
C SER A 251 -11.35 -16.10 -2.94
N GLU A 252 -10.60 -17.13 -2.58
CA GLU A 252 -11.09 -18.24 -1.76
C GLU A 252 -11.27 -17.81 -0.29
N ALA A 253 -10.39 -16.95 0.22
CA ALA A 253 -10.42 -16.48 1.60
C ALA A 253 -11.46 -15.36 1.84
N PHE A 254 -11.55 -14.38 0.93
CA PHE A 254 -12.35 -13.16 1.09
C PHE A 254 -13.67 -13.15 0.29
N GLY A 255 -13.97 -14.24 -0.44
CA GLY A 255 -15.20 -14.36 -1.24
C GLY A 255 -15.12 -13.70 -2.62
N LYS A 256 -16.12 -13.99 -3.46
CA LYS A 256 -16.19 -13.57 -4.86
C LYS A 256 -17.39 -12.69 -5.17
N ASP A 257 -18.25 -12.45 -4.19
CA ASP A 257 -19.61 -11.93 -4.43
C ASP A 257 -19.69 -10.39 -4.48
N SER A 258 -18.62 -9.70 -4.12
CA SER A 258 -18.55 -8.22 -4.17
C SER A 258 -17.42 -7.72 -5.06
N ALA A 259 -17.60 -6.54 -5.65
CA ALA A 259 -16.56 -5.87 -6.41
C ALA A 259 -15.36 -5.57 -5.51
N ILE A 260 -14.17 -5.98 -5.96
CA ILE A 260 -12.92 -5.75 -5.25
C ILE A 260 -12.46 -4.31 -5.54
N THR A 261 -12.11 -3.57 -4.49
CA THR A 261 -11.58 -2.22 -4.65
C THR A 261 -10.04 -2.25 -4.63
N ILE A 262 -9.42 -1.82 -5.73
CA ILE A 262 -7.96 -1.70 -5.85
C ILE A 262 -7.54 -0.33 -5.32
N ILE A 263 -6.64 -0.30 -4.32
CA ILE A 263 -5.97 0.91 -3.87
C ILE A 263 -4.50 0.82 -4.29
N GLY A 264 -4.14 1.52 -5.35
CA GLY A 264 -2.79 1.50 -5.90
C GLY A 264 -2.65 2.47 -7.05
N ARG A 265 -1.44 2.61 -7.55
CA ARG A 265 -1.13 3.52 -8.66
C ARG A 265 -0.34 2.83 -9.76
N GLY A 266 -0.38 3.47 -10.95
CA GLY A 266 0.43 3.11 -12.09
C GLY A 266 0.22 1.68 -12.56
N ASP A 267 1.23 1.17 -13.21
CA ASP A 267 1.25 -0.13 -13.88
C ASP A 267 0.93 -1.33 -12.98
N LEU A 268 1.25 -1.26 -11.70
CA LEU A 268 0.95 -2.35 -10.77
C LEU A 268 -0.57 -2.47 -10.51
N ALA A 269 -1.26 -1.35 -10.33
CA ALA A 269 -2.72 -1.36 -10.18
C ALA A 269 -3.41 -1.83 -11.46
N ASP A 270 -2.89 -1.44 -12.64
CA ASP A 270 -3.39 -1.89 -13.93
C ASP A 270 -3.20 -3.40 -14.12
N ARG A 271 -2.07 -3.95 -13.69
CA ARG A 271 -1.82 -5.41 -13.69
C ARG A 271 -2.79 -6.17 -12.80
N TYR A 272 -3.12 -5.63 -11.61
CA TYR A 272 -4.10 -6.26 -10.73
C TYR A 272 -5.52 -6.18 -11.30
N GLU A 273 -5.91 -5.06 -11.91
CA GLU A 273 -7.18 -4.92 -12.62
C GLU A 273 -7.31 -5.99 -13.72
N LEU A 274 -6.30 -6.09 -14.59
CA LEU A 274 -6.27 -7.09 -15.66
C LEU A 274 -6.27 -8.53 -15.09
N GLY A 275 -5.53 -8.77 -14.01
CA GLY A 275 -5.51 -10.08 -13.35
C GLY A 275 -6.88 -10.48 -12.78
N LEU A 276 -7.57 -9.54 -12.11
CA LEU A 276 -8.91 -9.74 -11.57
C LEU A 276 -9.94 -10.01 -12.68
N GLU A 277 -9.88 -9.26 -13.79
CA GLU A 277 -10.72 -9.53 -14.97
C GLU A 277 -10.51 -10.95 -15.52
N LEU A 278 -9.26 -11.40 -15.65
CA LEU A 278 -8.92 -12.76 -16.08
C LEU A 278 -9.39 -13.83 -15.11
N ALA A 279 -9.45 -13.52 -13.83
CA ALA A 279 -9.99 -14.39 -12.79
C ALA A 279 -11.53 -14.40 -12.75
N GLY A 280 -12.20 -13.57 -13.57
CA GLY A 280 -13.65 -13.41 -13.59
C GLY A 280 -14.21 -12.65 -12.39
N LEU A 281 -13.36 -11.81 -11.76
CA LEU A 281 -13.71 -11.01 -10.58
C LEU A 281 -13.96 -9.55 -10.98
N SER A 282 -15.05 -8.97 -10.47
CA SER A 282 -15.34 -7.55 -10.68
C SER A 282 -14.46 -6.69 -9.80
N CYS A 283 -13.91 -5.61 -10.36
CA CYS A 283 -13.10 -4.67 -9.60
C CYS A 283 -13.39 -3.21 -9.96
N ARG A 284 -12.91 -2.31 -9.10
CA ARG A 284 -12.88 -0.86 -9.31
C ARG A 284 -11.61 -0.29 -8.68
N LYS A 285 -11.14 0.85 -9.17
CA LYS A 285 -10.00 1.58 -8.57
C LYS A 285 -10.49 2.66 -7.61
N ALA A 286 -9.79 2.79 -6.48
CA ALA A 286 -10.00 3.90 -5.56
C ALA A 286 -9.46 5.21 -6.16
N PRO A 287 -10.00 6.38 -5.76
CA PRO A 287 -9.43 7.67 -6.12
C PRO A 287 -7.96 7.82 -5.65
N GLU A 288 -7.22 8.68 -6.34
CA GLU A 288 -5.88 9.05 -5.89
C GLU A 288 -5.90 9.81 -4.55
N ASN A 289 -4.76 9.79 -3.85
CA ASN A 289 -4.54 10.52 -2.61
C ASN A 289 -5.50 10.15 -1.46
N ILE A 290 -6.08 8.95 -1.53
CA ILE A 290 -7.05 8.46 -0.54
C ILE A 290 -6.48 8.47 0.89
N VAL A 291 -5.15 8.32 1.04
CA VAL A 291 -4.46 8.37 2.33
C VAL A 291 -4.63 9.74 3.02
N ALA A 292 -4.62 10.84 2.27
CA ALA A 292 -4.85 12.18 2.82
C ALA A 292 -6.24 12.29 3.47
N ARG A 293 -7.26 11.71 2.84
CA ARG A 293 -8.61 11.60 3.42
C ARG A 293 -8.60 10.79 4.72
N GLY A 294 -7.85 9.69 4.76
CA GLY A 294 -7.66 8.89 5.98
C GLY A 294 -7.01 9.69 7.10
N HIS A 295 -5.92 10.41 6.81
CA HIS A 295 -5.28 11.31 7.77
C HIS A 295 -6.24 12.33 8.35
N PHE A 296 -7.02 12.99 7.49
CA PHE A 296 -8.02 13.98 7.92
C PHE A 296 -9.04 13.38 8.87
N LEU A 297 -9.59 12.21 8.56
CA LEU A 297 -10.63 11.58 9.38
C LEU A 297 -10.10 11.08 10.72
N ILE A 298 -8.90 10.51 10.75
CA ILE A 298 -8.26 10.08 12.00
C ILE A 298 -7.98 11.31 12.87
N ALA A 299 -7.42 12.39 12.30
CA ALA A 299 -7.14 13.63 13.01
C ALA A 299 -8.45 14.28 13.55
N LYS A 300 -9.51 14.29 12.76
CA LYS A 300 -10.84 14.78 13.16
C LYS A 300 -11.43 13.95 14.30
N SER A 301 -11.38 12.62 14.19
CA SER A 301 -11.87 11.70 15.22
C SER A 301 -11.07 11.81 16.52
N ALA A 302 -9.79 12.18 16.45
CA ALA A 302 -8.94 12.41 17.61
C ALA A 302 -9.11 13.81 18.24
N GLY A 303 -9.97 14.68 17.70
CA GLY A 303 -10.14 16.05 18.17
C GLY A 303 -8.93 16.96 17.93
N ILE A 304 -8.07 16.63 16.97
CA ILE A 304 -6.88 17.42 16.62
C ILE A 304 -7.26 18.63 15.76
N LEU A 305 -8.32 18.50 14.98
CA LEU A 305 -8.87 19.57 14.14
C LEU A 305 -9.95 20.31 14.91
N SER A 306 -9.80 21.62 14.98
CA SER A 306 -10.78 22.55 15.60
C SER A 306 -11.96 22.83 14.66
#